data_6383954d4777f98d5888145567892c05
#
_entry.id   6383954d4777f98d5888145567892c05
#
_cell.length_a   1.000
_cell.length_b   1.000
_cell.length_c   1.000
_cell.angle_alpha   90.00
_cell.angle_beta   90.00
_cell.angle_gamma   90.00
#
_symmetry.space_group_name_H-M   'P 1'
#
loop_
_entity.id
_entity.type
_entity.pdbx_description
1 polymer ?
#
loop_
_entity_poly.entity_id
_entity_poly.type
_entity_poly.pdbx_seq_one_letter_code
_entity_poly.pdbx_strand_id
1 'polypeptide(L)'
;GGGLFLASCSDDDNGENDGPSGGSTPFASVTAKDGSSTMTATVNDTDKTIKFGEFQNTTDLTAVEVTFKMNKGHILKTPANLTSTVNLNNPVNVVVLMNGKTEETYKMTADTPETPEAILGAKVGDVEAAVGEDKSITVKWQEGMEINHMVFTLDLVEGATVKSPENLTFDLEFEEGRLVVNYLGEDIPYTVKVTDYKDPLLDMGWTDVTANFGTLPAYIKVYKTTKAGGRDNNVAYVAMIGSKAEMGCVGEGISGKKTISDLEADGAYKVYLVGVDSSISQFMASDGNTVQPDSRISGVIGQDEDGSYRIAYGHAIDNKLYAFPFRASGAFEAPTVEKGTPWAPKTAVGGLHMILYEGNVLTKENASTNEGATIYYEDTDYYARSAVGITKYDKIFAFCGQQVDGSNGVSIPELAQIMKDFGCEEAIQFEASGTPNMHINKIETAKNSKLPNLKAVQCAVAFK
;
A
#
# COMPACT_ATOMS: atom_id res chain seq x y z
N GLY A 1 36.16 22.70 26.74
CA GLY A 1 36.89 22.14 25.88
C GLY A 1 38.38 21.98 25.96
N GLY A 2 38.99 21.70 27.12
CA GLY A 2 40.44 21.64 27.20
C GLY A 2 41.08 20.27 26.93
N GLY A 3 40.34 19.25 26.62
CA GLY A 3 40.87 17.90 26.45
C GLY A 3 41.38 17.52 25.07
N LEU A 4 41.17 18.39 24.12
CA LEU A 4 41.47 18.07 22.72
C LEU A 4 42.94 18.21 22.36
N PHE A 5 43.68 18.98 23.11
CA PHE A 5 45.05 19.34 22.76
C PHE A 5 46.04 18.21 22.99
N LEU A 6 45.68 17.23 23.78
CA LEU A 6 46.63 16.20 24.19
C LEU A 6 46.67 14.99 23.21
N ALA A 7 45.66 14.83 22.40
CA ALA A 7 45.61 13.66 21.51
C ALA A 7 46.40 13.84 20.22
N SER A 8 46.67 15.06 19.83
CA SER A 8 47.30 15.31 18.53
C SER A 8 48.82 15.48 18.60
N CYS A 9 49.34 15.56 19.78
CA CYS A 9 50.79 15.88 19.94
C CYS A 9 51.62 14.69 20.41
N SER A 10 51.01 13.55 20.63
CA SER A 10 51.69 12.45 21.29
C SER A 10 52.49 11.52 20.38
N ASP A 11 52.45 11.75 19.10
CA ASP A 11 52.94 10.73 18.20
C ASP A 11 54.14 11.07 17.39
N ASP A 12 54.83 11.99 17.88
CA ASP A 12 55.96 12.57 17.17
C ASP A 12 57.25 11.81 17.29
N ASP A 13 57.18 10.59 17.80
CA ASP A 13 58.35 9.79 18.04
C ASP A 13 59.02 9.20 16.81
N ASN A 14 58.47 9.44 15.65
CA ASN A 14 59.20 9.13 14.44
C ASN A 14 59.98 10.38 14.01
N GLY A 15 61.07 10.60 14.68
CA GLY A 15 61.94 11.78 14.55
C GLY A 15 62.60 11.97 13.19
N GLU A 16 62.03 11.53 12.13
CA GLU A 16 62.60 11.69 10.79
C GLU A 16 61.94 12.83 9.98
N ASN A 17 60.95 13.50 10.55
CA ASN A 17 60.31 14.59 9.82
C ASN A 17 60.30 15.87 10.62
N ASP A 18 61.48 16.40 10.93
CA ASP A 18 61.67 17.74 11.43
C ASP A 18 61.43 18.82 10.34
N GLY A 19 60.64 18.50 9.35
CA GLY A 19 60.17 19.46 8.38
C GLY A 19 59.43 20.59 9.07
N PRO A 20 59.33 21.77 8.43
CA PRO A 20 58.60 22.88 8.99
C PRO A 20 57.16 22.45 9.33
N SER A 21 56.79 22.66 10.61
CA SER A 21 55.41 22.49 11.04
C SER A 21 54.55 23.33 10.12
N GLY A 22 53.56 22.75 9.48
CA GLY A 22 52.66 23.49 8.64
C GLY A 22 52.69 23.16 7.17
N GLY A 23 53.13 21.97 6.81
CA GLY A 23 52.88 21.43 5.48
C GLY A 23 51.39 21.36 5.21
N SER A 24 51.00 21.31 3.93
CA SER A 24 49.62 21.24 3.48
C SER A 24 48.98 19.86 3.63
N THR A 25 49.73 18.89 4.17
CA THR A 25 49.31 17.49 4.31
C THR A 25 49.07 17.18 5.79
N PRO A 26 47.79 17.22 6.23
CA PRO A 26 47.51 17.04 7.65
C PRO A 26 47.55 15.57 8.12
N PHE A 27 47.25 14.62 7.21
CA PHE A 27 47.21 13.21 7.56
C PHE A 27 48.47 12.47 7.13
N ALA A 28 49.11 11.76 8.08
CA ALA A 28 50.11 10.77 7.72
C ALA A 28 49.48 9.53 7.16
N SER A 29 48.35 9.10 7.74
CA SER A 29 47.51 8.01 7.22
C SER A 29 46.12 8.07 7.80
N VAL A 30 45.18 7.52 7.07
CA VAL A 30 43.82 7.23 7.55
C VAL A 30 43.55 5.79 7.25
N THR A 31 43.22 5.01 8.27
CA THR A 31 43.02 3.57 8.16
C THR A 31 41.69 3.17 8.78
N ALA A 32 41.14 2.05 8.35
CA ALA A 32 39.90 1.49 8.88
C ALA A 32 40.03 0.00 9.10
N LYS A 33 39.31 -0.53 10.08
CA LYS A 33 39.17 -1.97 10.27
C LYS A 33 38.20 -2.54 9.26
N ASP A 34 38.62 -3.58 8.56
CA ASP A 34 37.81 -4.34 7.61
C ASP A 34 37.87 -5.83 8.03
N GLY A 35 37.00 -6.19 9.00
CA GLY A 35 37.09 -7.48 9.67
C GLY A 35 38.40 -7.59 10.47
N SER A 36 39.21 -8.60 10.18
CA SER A 36 40.55 -8.76 10.74
C SER A 36 41.64 -8.00 9.98
N SER A 37 41.31 -7.40 8.85
CA SER A 37 42.22 -6.65 7.98
C SER A 37 42.15 -5.15 8.28
N THR A 38 43.19 -4.42 7.86
CA THR A 38 43.25 -2.97 7.90
C THR A 38 43.28 -2.43 6.47
N MET A 39 42.37 -1.52 6.19
CA MET A 39 42.32 -0.82 4.90
C MET A 39 42.88 0.58 5.04
N THR A 40 43.69 1.01 4.08
CA THR A 40 44.26 2.35 4.05
C THR A 40 43.54 3.23 3.04
N ALA A 41 43.07 4.38 3.47
CA ALA A 41 42.41 5.32 2.58
C ALA A 41 43.42 6.08 1.70
N THR A 42 42.96 6.53 0.55
CA THR A 42 43.67 7.51 -0.29
C THR A 42 43.22 8.91 0.12
N VAL A 43 44.18 9.74 0.53
CA VAL A 43 43.92 11.13 0.89
C VAL A 43 44.35 12.01 -0.26
N ASN A 44 43.43 12.88 -0.71
CA ASN A 44 43.71 13.91 -1.71
C ASN A 44 43.58 15.29 -1.05
N ASP A 45 44.70 15.95 -0.82
CA ASP A 45 44.75 17.25 -0.12
C ASP A 45 44.28 18.42 -0.99
N THR A 46 44.32 18.27 -2.30
CA THR A 46 43.81 19.27 -3.24
C THR A 46 42.28 19.26 -3.29
N ASP A 47 41.69 18.08 -3.44
CA ASP A 47 40.25 17.92 -3.50
C ASP A 47 39.60 17.81 -2.13
N LYS A 48 40.41 17.72 -1.06
CA LYS A 48 39.93 17.53 0.33
C LYS A 48 39.06 16.28 0.47
N THR A 49 39.55 15.14 -0.02
CA THR A 49 38.87 13.86 0.05
C THR A 49 39.71 12.80 0.75
N ILE A 50 39.04 11.94 1.46
CA ILE A 50 39.56 10.70 2.06
C ILE A 50 38.74 9.55 1.52
N LYS A 51 39.33 8.68 0.70
CA LYS A 51 38.60 7.61 0.02
C LYS A 51 39.13 6.25 0.43
N PHE A 52 38.25 5.46 1.02
CA PHE A 52 38.46 4.03 1.21
C PHE A 52 38.02 3.27 -0.04
N GLY A 53 38.69 2.19 -0.35
CA GLY A 53 38.24 1.24 -1.35
C GLY A 53 37.05 0.43 -0.87
N GLU A 54 36.82 -0.68 -1.55
CA GLU A 54 35.72 -1.60 -1.27
C GLU A 54 36.00 -2.45 -0.02
N PHE A 55 35.10 -2.38 0.97
CA PHE A 55 35.16 -3.22 2.17
C PHE A 55 34.62 -4.62 1.88
N GLN A 56 34.98 -5.58 2.72
CA GLN A 56 34.40 -6.94 2.68
C GLN A 56 32.88 -6.86 2.92
N ASN A 57 32.13 -7.76 2.29
CA ASN A 57 30.66 -7.81 2.42
C ASN A 57 30.19 -8.04 3.87
N THR A 58 31.03 -8.65 4.68
CA THR A 58 30.76 -8.92 6.10
C THR A 58 31.01 -7.71 7.01
N THR A 59 31.62 -6.66 6.52
CA THR A 59 31.90 -5.45 7.31
C THR A 59 30.67 -4.57 7.37
N ASP A 60 30.28 -4.21 8.59
CA ASP A 60 29.17 -3.27 8.83
C ASP A 60 29.61 -1.83 8.58
N LEU A 61 29.22 -1.26 7.45
CA LEU A 61 29.57 0.12 7.07
C LEU A 61 28.89 1.18 7.94
N THR A 62 27.86 0.82 8.72
CA THR A 62 27.22 1.77 9.66
C THR A 62 28.08 2.06 10.88
N ALA A 63 29.06 1.21 11.17
CA ALA A 63 29.89 1.30 12.38
C ALA A 63 31.33 0.85 12.10
N VAL A 64 32.05 1.65 11.30
CA VAL A 64 33.44 1.35 10.92
C VAL A 64 34.40 2.07 11.87
N GLU A 65 35.35 1.34 12.42
CA GLU A 65 36.44 1.91 13.23
C GLU A 65 37.50 2.50 12.31
N VAL A 66 37.67 3.84 12.36
CA VAL A 66 38.62 4.58 11.56
C VAL A 66 39.68 5.20 12.48
N THR A 67 40.96 5.07 12.09
CA THR A 67 42.09 5.64 12.82
C THR A 67 42.80 6.70 11.96
N PHE A 68 42.93 7.89 12.51
CA PHE A 68 43.63 9.03 11.90
C PHE A 68 45.00 9.17 12.53
N LYS A 69 46.04 9.16 11.70
CA LYS A 69 47.38 9.51 12.10
C LYS A 69 47.72 10.89 11.54
N MET A 70 47.97 11.86 12.42
CA MET A 70 48.19 13.24 12.02
C MET A 70 49.66 13.52 11.80
N ASN A 71 49.96 14.39 10.85
CA ASN A 71 51.29 14.99 10.72
C ASN A 71 51.49 16.10 11.76
N LYS A 72 52.75 16.37 12.09
CA LYS A 72 53.10 17.36 13.10
C LYS A 72 52.49 18.74 12.81
N GLY A 73 51.92 19.33 13.82
CA GLY A 73 51.34 20.67 13.75
C GLY A 73 49.86 20.72 13.38
N HIS A 74 49.30 19.63 12.93
CA HIS A 74 47.89 19.56 12.55
C HIS A 74 47.05 18.78 13.58
N ILE A 75 45.85 19.24 13.83
CA ILE A 75 44.96 18.70 14.86
C ILE A 75 43.67 18.21 14.23
N LEU A 76 43.26 16.99 14.58
CA LEU A 76 41.94 16.48 14.23
C LEU A 76 40.89 17.13 15.14
N LYS A 77 39.90 17.79 14.55
CA LYS A 77 38.79 18.41 15.27
C LYS A 77 37.53 17.55 15.24
N THR A 78 37.18 17.02 14.09
CA THR A 78 36.00 16.15 13.90
C THR A 78 36.39 14.98 13.01
N PRO A 79 36.14 13.73 13.43
CA PRO A 79 35.66 13.32 14.75
C PRO A 79 36.64 13.71 15.89
N ALA A 80 36.13 13.69 17.13
CA ALA A 80 36.90 14.22 18.28
C ALA A 80 38.10 13.35 18.69
N ASN A 81 38.09 12.07 18.34
CA ASN A 81 39.11 11.09 18.70
C ASN A 81 39.84 10.57 17.46
N LEU A 82 41.15 10.33 17.61
CA LEU A 82 41.97 9.79 16.52
C LEU A 82 41.53 8.40 16.07
N THR A 83 40.92 7.63 16.94
CA THR A 83 40.20 6.38 16.58
C THR A 83 38.72 6.57 16.91
N SER A 84 37.87 6.51 15.91
CA SER A 84 36.44 6.77 16.01
C SER A 84 35.64 5.81 15.19
N THR A 85 34.43 5.51 15.65
CA THR A 85 33.44 4.73 14.90
C THR A 85 32.57 5.67 14.05
N VAL A 86 32.51 5.43 12.75
CA VAL A 86 31.79 6.26 11.79
C VAL A 86 30.87 5.44 10.91
N ASN A 87 29.82 6.06 10.39
CA ASN A 87 28.92 5.47 9.40
C ASN A 87 29.39 5.88 7.99
N LEU A 88 30.00 4.92 7.27
CA LEU A 88 30.51 5.13 5.91
C LEU A 88 29.50 4.85 4.81
N ASN A 89 28.24 4.54 5.14
CA ASN A 89 27.18 4.49 4.15
C ASN A 89 26.85 5.86 3.53
N ASN A 90 27.24 6.92 4.24
CA ASN A 90 27.12 8.30 3.80
C ASN A 90 28.48 9.00 3.89
N PRO A 91 28.72 10.05 3.10
CA PRO A 91 29.91 10.86 3.25
C PRO A 91 30.05 11.43 4.67
N VAL A 92 31.23 11.32 5.24
CA VAL A 92 31.54 11.81 6.58
C VAL A 92 32.46 13.03 6.48
N ASN A 93 32.10 14.12 7.17
CA ASN A 93 32.96 15.30 7.26
C ASN A 93 34.06 15.08 8.30
N VAL A 94 35.29 15.25 7.88
CA VAL A 94 36.48 15.21 8.74
C VAL A 94 37.06 16.61 8.77
N VAL A 95 37.09 17.22 9.95
CA VAL A 95 37.57 18.60 10.13
C VAL A 95 38.90 18.56 10.82
N VAL A 96 39.88 19.25 10.24
CA VAL A 96 41.23 19.41 10.80
C VAL A 96 41.57 20.88 11.03
N LEU A 97 42.36 21.15 12.03
CA LEU A 97 42.97 22.45 12.25
C LEU A 97 44.37 22.44 11.67
N MET A 98 44.52 23.08 10.54
CA MET A 98 45.80 23.21 9.85
C MET A 98 46.71 24.14 10.68
N ASN A 99 47.87 23.65 11.08
CA ASN A 99 48.78 24.35 11.95
C ASN A 99 48.16 24.82 13.29
N GLY A 100 47.12 24.09 13.73
CA GLY A 100 46.36 24.44 14.91
C GLY A 100 45.52 25.71 14.80
N LYS A 101 45.31 26.24 13.59
CA LYS A 101 44.65 27.55 13.36
C LYS A 101 43.49 27.50 12.38
N THR A 102 43.72 27.06 11.15
CA THR A 102 42.74 27.16 10.08
C THR A 102 41.98 25.85 9.91
N GLU A 103 40.66 25.91 9.94
CA GLU A 103 39.82 24.73 9.69
C GLU A 103 39.79 24.37 8.21
N GLU A 104 40.01 23.09 7.92
CA GLU A 104 39.81 22.50 6.62
C GLU A 104 38.91 21.27 6.78
N THR A 105 37.97 21.08 5.86
CA THR A 105 37.04 19.94 5.86
C THR A 105 37.36 18.99 4.73
N TYR A 106 37.58 17.73 5.08
CA TYR A 106 37.72 16.61 4.14
C TYR A 106 36.42 15.81 4.11
N LYS A 107 36.11 15.34 2.93
CA LYS A 107 34.97 14.43 2.74
C LYS A 107 35.47 12.99 2.68
N MET A 108 35.11 12.18 3.66
CA MET A 108 35.51 10.78 3.77
C MET A 108 34.40 9.88 3.22
N THR A 109 34.75 9.00 2.30
CA THR A 109 33.83 8.08 1.64
C THR A 109 34.44 6.67 1.52
N ALA A 110 33.60 5.67 1.33
CA ALA A 110 34.00 4.32 0.98
C ALA A 110 33.36 3.92 -0.35
N ASP A 111 34.04 3.10 -1.14
CA ASP A 111 33.43 2.49 -2.29
C ASP A 111 32.38 1.47 -1.82
N THR A 112 31.22 1.52 -2.43
CA THR A 112 30.20 0.48 -2.22
C THR A 112 30.56 -0.73 -3.07
N PRO A 113 30.42 -1.97 -2.53
CA PRO A 113 30.57 -3.17 -3.34
C PRO A 113 29.62 -3.10 -4.53
N GLU A 114 30.12 -3.38 -5.72
CA GLU A 114 29.25 -3.55 -6.88
C GLU A 114 28.34 -4.75 -6.62
N THR A 115 27.02 -4.51 -6.57
CA THR A 115 26.03 -5.57 -6.51
C THR A 115 25.98 -6.24 -7.89
N PRO A 116 26.18 -7.58 -7.96
CA PRO A 116 26.19 -8.26 -9.24
C PRO A 116 24.85 -8.15 -9.98
N GLU A 117 24.90 -8.12 -11.31
CA GLU A 117 23.72 -8.22 -12.15
C GLU A 117 23.20 -9.65 -12.15
N ALA A 118 21.94 -9.86 -11.83
CA ALA A 118 21.31 -11.17 -11.77
C ALA A 118 20.20 -11.38 -12.80
N ILE A 119 19.70 -10.29 -13.40
CA ILE A 119 18.59 -10.31 -14.36
C ILE A 119 19.09 -9.78 -15.70
N LEU A 120 19.00 -10.60 -16.74
CA LEU A 120 19.39 -10.26 -18.10
C LEU A 120 18.27 -9.60 -18.88
N GLY A 121 17.03 -9.92 -18.57
CA GLY A 121 15.86 -9.39 -19.23
C GLY A 121 14.58 -9.68 -18.44
N ALA A 122 13.54 -8.92 -18.74
CA ALA A 122 12.24 -9.07 -18.14
C ALA A 122 11.15 -8.68 -19.14
N LYS A 123 9.97 -9.27 -18.99
CA LYS A 123 8.80 -8.92 -19.81
C LYS A 123 7.49 -9.21 -19.08
N VAL A 124 6.44 -8.51 -19.53
CA VAL A 124 5.06 -8.79 -19.15
C VAL A 124 4.32 -9.22 -20.42
N GLY A 125 3.89 -10.47 -20.47
CA GLY A 125 3.41 -11.03 -21.73
C GLY A 125 4.48 -10.90 -22.82
N ASP A 126 4.15 -10.24 -23.92
CA ASP A 126 5.09 -9.98 -25.03
C ASP A 126 5.78 -8.62 -24.92
N VAL A 127 5.51 -7.85 -23.88
CA VAL A 127 6.05 -6.49 -23.70
C VAL A 127 7.36 -6.55 -22.92
N GLU A 128 8.44 -6.15 -23.57
CA GLU A 128 9.75 -6.05 -22.97
C GLU A 128 9.77 -4.97 -21.87
N ALA A 129 10.40 -5.28 -20.74
CA ALA A 129 10.71 -4.33 -19.70
C ALA A 129 12.22 -3.98 -19.75
N ALA A 130 12.54 -2.74 -19.42
CA ALA A 130 13.93 -2.31 -19.29
C ALA A 130 14.51 -2.72 -17.94
N VAL A 131 15.66 -3.39 -17.95
CA VAL A 131 16.43 -3.71 -16.74
C VAL A 131 17.56 -2.70 -16.66
N GLY A 132 17.50 -1.82 -15.65
CA GLY A 132 18.47 -0.73 -15.46
C GLY A 132 19.67 -1.16 -14.63
N GLU A 133 20.78 -0.43 -14.77
CA GLU A 133 21.98 -0.60 -13.94
C GLU A 133 21.72 -0.28 -12.47
N ASP A 134 20.70 0.53 -12.19
CA ASP A 134 20.23 0.90 -10.86
C ASP A 134 19.37 -0.17 -10.18
N LYS A 135 19.33 -1.38 -10.73
CA LYS A 135 18.47 -2.48 -10.25
C LYS A 135 16.98 -2.13 -10.33
N SER A 136 16.58 -1.45 -11.40
CA SER A 136 15.17 -1.21 -11.72
C SER A 136 14.71 -2.08 -12.88
N ILE A 137 13.45 -2.49 -12.84
CA ILE A 137 12.75 -3.15 -13.93
C ILE A 137 11.56 -2.28 -14.27
N THR A 138 11.55 -1.71 -15.47
CA THR A 138 10.53 -0.74 -15.87
C THR A 138 9.81 -1.23 -17.12
N VAL A 139 8.49 -1.39 -17.01
CA VAL A 139 7.63 -1.75 -18.13
C VAL A 139 6.73 -0.57 -18.49
N LYS A 140 6.54 -0.34 -19.78
CA LYS A 140 5.59 0.66 -20.26
C LYS A 140 4.18 0.09 -20.24
N TRP A 141 3.24 0.82 -19.62
CA TRP A 141 1.83 0.44 -19.64
C TRP A 141 1.29 0.27 -21.03
N GLN A 142 0.51 -0.77 -21.23
CA GLN A 142 -0.26 -1.01 -22.44
C GLN A 142 -1.67 -1.41 -22.08
N GLU A 143 -2.62 -1.01 -22.92
CA GLU A 143 -4.02 -1.41 -22.77
C GLU A 143 -4.14 -2.93 -22.73
N GLY A 144 -4.99 -3.42 -21.82
CA GLY A 144 -5.18 -4.85 -21.54
C GLY A 144 -4.31 -5.39 -20.40
N MET A 145 -3.32 -4.64 -19.93
CA MET A 145 -2.60 -5.01 -18.70
C MET A 145 -3.46 -4.74 -17.47
N GLU A 146 -3.36 -5.64 -16.51
CA GLU A 146 -4.00 -5.48 -15.19
C GLU A 146 -2.98 -4.90 -14.21
N ILE A 147 -3.08 -3.61 -13.92
CA ILE A 147 -2.08 -2.88 -13.12
C ILE A 147 -1.88 -3.47 -11.72
N ASN A 148 -2.92 -4.04 -11.13
CA ASN A 148 -2.85 -4.67 -9.82
C ASN A 148 -2.53 -6.18 -9.87
N HIS A 149 -2.23 -6.71 -11.05
CA HIS A 149 -1.85 -8.11 -11.25
C HIS A 149 -0.89 -8.24 -12.42
N MET A 150 0.30 -7.64 -12.29
CA MET A 150 1.34 -7.65 -13.31
C MET A 150 2.22 -8.87 -13.12
N VAL A 151 2.17 -9.81 -14.06
CA VAL A 151 2.96 -11.05 -14.02
C VAL A 151 4.18 -10.90 -14.93
N PHE A 152 5.36 -10.99 -14.33
CA PHE A 152 6.63 -10.85 -15.04
C PHE A 152 7.21 -12.21 -15.39
N THR A 153 7.91 -12.26 -16.54
CA THR A 153 8.80 -13.33 -16.92
C THR A 153 10.22 -12.78 -16.90
N LEU A 154 11.13 -13.49 -16.26
CA LEU A 154 12.53 -13.05 -16.14
C LEU A 154 13.46 -13.98 -16.92
N ASP A 155 14.48 -13.37 -17.52
CA ASP A 155 15.66 -14.05 -18.01
C ASP A 155 16.78 -13.83 -16.97
N LEU A 156 17.09 -14.87 -16.22
CA LEU A 156 18.05 -14.81 -15.13
C LEU A 156 19.44 -15.22 -15.57
N VAL A 157 20.46 -14.64 -14.94
CA VAL A 157 21.83 -15.16 -15.02
C VAL A 157 21.87 -16.58 -14.50
N GLU A 158 22.68 -17.45 -15.09
CA GLU A 158 22.84 -18.83 -14.63
C GLU A 158 23.24 -18.87 -13.15
N GLY A 159 22.50 -19.65 -12.37
CA GLY A 159 22.67 -19.75 -10.92
C GLY A 159 21.87 -18.75 -10.09
N ALA A 160 21.22 -17.78 -10.72
CA ALA A 160 20.30 -16.89 -10.03
C ALA A 160 18.91 -17.52 -9.86
N THR A 161 18.27 -17.25 -8.72
CA THR A 161 16.92 -17.73 -8.42
C THR A 161 16.04 -16.63 -7.85
N VAL A 162 14.75 -16.67 -8.12
CA VAL A 162 13.78 -15.73 -7.55
C VAL A 162 13.53 -16.10 -6.09
N LYS A 163 13.73 -15.14 -5.19
CA LYS A 163 13.41 -15.31 -3.77
C LYS A 163 12.01 -14.85 -3.43
N SER A 164 11.64 -13.63 -3.86
CA SER A 164 10.30 -13.08 -3.61
C SER A 164 9.94 -11.96 -4.59
N PRO A 165 8.68 -11.85 -5.00
CA PRO A 165 7.63 -12.87 -4.88
C PRO A 165 7.90 -14.05 -5.84
N GLU A 166 7.72 -15.28 -5.37
CA GLU A 166 8.02 -16.48 -6.18
C GLU A 166 7.19 -16.55 -7.47
N ASN A 167 5.97 -16.07 -7.44
CA ASN A 167 5.07 -16.06 -8.59
C ASN A 167 5.31 -14.89 -9.56
N LEU A 168 6.25 -13.99 -9.27
CA LEU A 168 6.58 -12.81 -10.10
C LEU A 168 5.37 -11.92 -10.41
N THR A 169 4.41 -11.88 -9.49
CA THR A 169 3.19 -11.11 -9.64
C THR A 169 3.21 -9.91 -8.71
N PHE A 170 2.91 -8.72 -9.27
CA PHE A 170 3.00 -7.45 -8.56
C PHE A 170 1.70 -6.66 -8.71
N ASP A 171 1.27 -6.04 -7.61
CA ASP A 171 0.31 -4.95 -7.63
C ASP A 171 1.09 -3.64 -7.75
N LEU A 172 1.01 -3.01 -8.92
CA LEU A 172 1.69 -1.75 -9.23
C LEU A 172 0.74 -0.55 -9.29
N GLU A 173 -0.51 -0.72 -8.83
CA GLU A 173 -1.52 0.35 -8.82
C GLU A 173 -1.14 1.49 -7.89
N PHE A 174 -0.64 1.16 -6.70
CA PHE A 174 -0.45 2.13 -5.62
C PHE A 174 1.01 2.41 -5.31
N GLU A 175 1.88 1.43 -5.49
CA GLU A 175 3.29 1.48 -5.12
C GLU A 175 4.14 0.73 -6.13
N GLU A 176 5.43 1.05 -6.15
CA GLU A 176 6.42 0.26 -6.87
C GLU A 176 6.55 -1.13 -6.24
N GLY A 177 6.87 -2.13 -7.05
CA GLY A 177 7.10 -3.50 -6.59
C GLY A 177 8.54 -3.71 -6.13
N ARG A 178 8.72 -4.68 -5.26
CA ARG A 178 10.04 -5.17 -4.85
C ARG A 178 10.21 -6.62 -5.23
N LEU A 179 11.23 -6.89 -6.04
CA LEU A 179 11.66 -8.21 -6.43
C LEU A 179 13.00 -8.51 -5.77
N VAL A 180 13.13 -9.67 -5.15
CA VAL A 180 14.41 -10.13 -4.59
C VAL A 180 14.85 -11.38 -5.33
N VAL A 181 16.07 -11.34 -5.87
CA VAL A 181 16.73 -12.45 -6.56
C VAL A 181 17.95 -12.85 -5.74
N ASN A 182 18.12 -14.14 -5.51
CA ASN A 182 19.33 -14.67 -4.88
C ASN A 182 20.34 -15.07 -5.96
N TYR A 183 21.55 -14.55 -5.86
CA TYR A 183 22.65 -14.85 -6.77
C TYR A 183 23.98 -14.77 -6.04
N LEU A 184 24.82 -15.78 -6.22
CA LEU A 184 26.14 -15.88 -5.57
C LEU A 184 26.05 -15.77 -4.03
N GLY A 185 24.97 -16.29 -3.43
CA GLY A 185 24.74 -16.24 -2.00
C GLY A 185 24.24 -14.90 -1.47
N GLU A 186 23.97 -13.93 -2.35
CA GLU A 186 23.46 -12.62 -2.00
C GLU A 186 22.00 -12.44 -2.42
N ASP A 187 21.24 -11.73 -1.59
CA ASP A 187 19.89 -11.27 -1.91
C ASP A 187 19.99 -9.91 -2.61
N ILE A 188 19.60 -9.88 -3.88
CA ILE A 188 19.67 -8.67 -4.70
C ILE A 188 18.28 -8.10 -4.90
N PRO A 189 17.96 -6.91 -4.35
CA PRO A 189 16.68 -6.27 -4.56
C PRO A 189 16.63 -5.52 -5.89
N TYR A 190 15.50 -5.67 -6.58
CA TYR A 190 15.12 -4.88 -7.76
C TYR A 190 13.84 -4.14 -7.47
N THR A 191 13.73 -2.92 -7.99
CA THR A 191 12.49 -2.14 -7.94
C THR A 191 11.74 -2.33 -9.26
N VAL A 192 10.48 -2.72 -9.17
CA VAL A 192 9.61 -2.96 -10.34
C VAL A 192 8.67 -1.79 -10.51
N LYS A 193 8.66 -1.21 -11.71
CA LYS A 193 7.91 0.01 -12.03
C LYS A 193 7.12 -0.14 -13.31
N VAL A 194 6.01 0.56 -13.38
CA VAL A 194 5.25 0.79 -14.61
C VAL A 194 5.28 2.27 -14.96
N THR A 195 5.45 2.58 -16.25
CA THR A 195 5.39 3.96 -16.77
C THR A 195 4.19 4.14 -17.68
N ASP A 196 3.76 5.39 -17.86
CA ASP A 196 2.66 5.79 -18.74
C ASP A 196 1.30 5.18 -18.39
N TYR A 197 1.15 4.71 -17.14
CA TYR A 197 -0.15 4.25 -16.67
C TYR A 197 -1.13 5.42 -16.59
N LYS A 198 -2.29 5.23 -17.20
CA LYS A 198 -3.40 6.17 -17.13
C LYS A 198 -4.49 5.61 -16.24
N ASP A 199 -4.77 6.31 -15.15
CA ASP A 199 -5.83 5.94 -14.22
C ASP A 199 -7.20 6.08 -14.93
N PRO A 200 -7.94 4.99 -15.15
CA PRO A 200 -9.22 5.04 -15.84
C PRO A 200 -10.29 5.86 -15.11
N LEU A 201 -10.19 6.02 -13.79
CA LEU A 201 -11.13 6.85 -13.04
C LEU A 201 -11.05 8.33 -13.46
N LEU A 202 -9.84 8.83 -13.74
CA LEU A 202 -9.66 10.21 -14.21
C LEU A 202 -10.33 10.42 -15.57
N ASP A 203 -10.21 9.44 -16.47
CA ASP A 203 -10.87 9.50 -17.78
C ASP A 203 -12.39 9.42 -17.69
N MET A 204 -12.93 8.80 -16.65
CA MET A 204 -14.37 8.69 -16.36
C MET A 204 -14.93 9.94 -15.65
N GLY A 205 -14.12 10.96 -15.42
CA GLY A 205 -14.55 12.20 -14.77
C GLY A 205 -14.48 12.20 -13.24
N TRP A 206 -13.76 11.26 -12.65
CA TRP A 206 -13.43 11.27 -11.22
C TRP A 206 -12.14 12.06 -10.98
N THR A 207 -12.07 12.72 -9.83
CA THR A 207 -10.89 13.48 -9.39
C THR A 207 -10.29 12.83 -8.17
N ASP A 208 -8.98 12.66 -8.15
CA ASP A 208 -8.27 12.17 -6.96
C ASP A 208 -8.29 13.25 -5.88
N VAL A 209 -8.95 12.96 -4.77
CA VAL A 209 -9.07 13.84 -3.60
C VAL A 209 -8.45 13.22 -2.35
N THR A 210 -7.59 12.24 -2.51
CA THR A 210 -6.95 11.51 -1.41
C THR A 210 -6.31 12.45 -0.39
N ALA A 211 -5.65 13.51 -0.84
CA ALA A 211 -4.97 14.47 0.03
C ALA A 211 -5.91 15.20 1.02
N ASN A 212 -7.23 15.24 0.74
CA ASN A 212 -8.22 15.87 1.61
C ASN A 212 -8.53 15.04 2.87
N PHE A 213 -8.04 13.80 2.94
CA PHE A 213 -8.36 12.86 4.01
C PHE A 213 -7.17 12.55 4.94
N GLY A 214 -6.18 13.44 4.99
CA GLY A 214 -5.00 13.25 5.83
C GLY A 214 -4.08 12.13 5.33
N THR A 215 -3.38 11.48 6.25
CA THR A 215 -2.45 10.40 5.91
C THR A 215 -3.19 9.06 5.83
N LEU A 216 -3.17 8.44 4.66
CA LEU A 216 -3.75 7.13 4.39
C LEU A 216 -2.65 6.14 3.99
N PRO A 217 -2.86 4.82 4.18
CA PRO A 217 -2.01 3.83 3.56
C PRO A 217 -1.91 4.05 2.05
N ALA A 218 -0.75 3.74 1.46
CA ALA A 218 -0.53 3.96 0.03
C ALA A 218 -1.56 3.23 -0.86
N TYR A 219 -2.10 2.10 -0.39
CA TYR A 219 -3.09 1.29 -1.11
C TYR A 219 -4.54 1.78 -0.94
N ILE A 220 -4.77 2.97 -0.40
CA ILE A 220 -6.09 3.60 -0.31
C ILE A 220 -6.06 4.95 -1.01
N LYS A 221 -6.86 5.10 -2.05
CA LYS A 221 -7.10 6.36 -2.76
C LYS A 221 -8.57 6.73 -2.71
N VAL A 222 -8.85 8.02 -2.68
CA VAL A 222 -10.21 8.56 -2.63
C VAL A 222 -10.45 9.42 -3.84
N TYR A 223 -11.55 9.17 -4.52
CA TYR A 223 -11.98 9.91 -5.71
C TYR A 223 -13.34 10.52 -5.50
N LYS A 224 -13.57 11.65 -6.16
CA LYS A 224 -14.83 12.38 -6.16
C LYS A 224 -15.27 12.63 -7.59
N THR A 225 -16.55 12.48 -7.88
CA THR A 225 -17.17 13.01 -9.08
C THR A 225 -18.24 14.03 -8.74
N THR A 226 -18.46 14.98 -9.64
CA THR A 226 -19.59 15.92 -9.60
C THR A 226 -20.65 15.60 -10.65
N LYS A 227 -20.49 14.47 -11.34
CA LYS A 227 -21.40 14.03 -12.41
C LYS A 227 -21.82 12.57 -12.26
N ALA A 228 -22.12 12.12 -11.06
CA ALA A 228 -22.61 10.76 -10.84
C ALA A 228 -23.89 10.52 -11.66
N GLY A 229 -23.94 9.38 -12.37
CA GLY A 229 -25.04 9.06 -13.26
C GLY A 229 -25.15 9.98 -14.49
N GLY A 230 -24.11 10.73 -14.80
CA GLY A 230 -24.07 11.67 -15.94
C GLY A 230 -24.79 12.99 -15.71
N ARG A 231 -25.28 13.25 -14.48
CA ARG A 231 -26.00 14.49 -14.17
C ARG A 231 -25.09 15.54 -13.54
N ASP A 232 -25.23 16.80 -13.97
CA ASP A 232 -24.43 17.91 -13.44
C ASP A 232 -24.68 18.12 -11.94
N ASN A 233 -23.64 18.52 -11.23
CA ASN A 233 -23.66 18.81 -9.79
C ASN A 233 -24.07 17.62 -8.91
N ASN A 234 -24.04 16.40 -9.45
CA ASN A 234 -24.38 15.20 -8.72
C ASN A 234 -23.12 14.54 -8.14
N VAL A 235 -22.92 14.67 -6.84
CA VAL A 235 -21.67 14.33 -6.16
C VAL A 235 -21.71 12.89 -5.65
N ALA A 236 -20.62 12.18 -5.88
CA ALA A 236 -20.35 10.90 -5.25
C ALA A 236 -18.86 10.76 -4.93
N TYR A 237 -18.57 9.93 -3.95
CA TYR A 237 -17.21 9.56 -3.56
C TYR A 237 -17.02 8.06 -3.68
N VAL A 238 -15.80 7.67 -4.01
CA VAL A 238 -15.40 6.26 -3.98
C VAL A 238 -14.02 6.14 -3.36
N ALA A 239 -13.86 5.19 -2.45
CA ALA A 239 -12.56 4.75 -1.99
C ALA A 239 -12.11 3.56 -2.83
N MET A 240 -10.94 3.66 -3.45
CA MET A 240 -10.28 2.58 -4.15
C MET A 240 -9.25 1.96 -3.21
N ILE A 241 -9.42 0.68 -2.93
CA ILE A 241 -8.71 -0.01 -1.86
C ILE A 241 -7.99 -1.22 -2.46
N GLY A 242 -6.68 -1.28 -2.27
CA GLY A 242 -5.87 -2.40 -2.75
C GLY A 242 -6.06 -3.68 -1.94
N SER A 243 -5.69 -4.81 -2.52
CA SER A 243 -5.83 -6.15 -1.91
C SER A 243 -5.01 -6.33 -0.62
N LYS A 244 -4.03 -5.48 -0.37
CA LYS A 244 -3.23 -5.50 0.88
C LYS A 244 -4.01 -5.03 2.09
N ALA A 245 -5.13 -4.34 1.90
CA ALA A 245 -5.96 -3.86 3.01
C ALA A 245 -6.54 -5.03 3.81
N GLU A 246 -6.69 -4.81 5.11
CA GLU A 246 -7.40 -5.71 6.00
C GLU A 246 -8.83 -5.20 6.19
N MET A 247 -9.81 -6.10 6.02
CA MET A 247 -11.22 -5.80 6.22
C MET A 247 -11.63 -6.05 7.65
N GLY A 248 -12.49 -5.16 8.17
CA GLY A 248 -13.14 -5.30 9.46
C GLY A 248 -14.66 -5.33 9.33
N CYS A 249 -15.29 -6.08 10.23
CA CYS A 249 -16.72 -6.03 10.50
C CYS A 249 -16.89 -5.31 11.84
N VAL A 250 -17.34 -4.05 11.80
CA VAL A 250 -17.39 -3.21 12.99
C VAL A 250 -18.82 -2.91 13.37
N GLY A 251 -19.26 -3.38 14.54
CA GLY A 251 -20.62 -3.19 15.05
C GLY A 251 -21.11 -4.35 15.88
N GLU A 252 -22.27 -4.17 16.51
CA GLU A 252 -22.87 -5.16 17.42
C GLU A 252 -24.15 -5.80 16.88
N GLY A 253 -24.46 -5.52 15.61
CA GLY A 253 -25.62 -6.11 14.96
C GLY A 253 -26.95 -5.41 15.25
N ILE A 254 -28.03 -6.12 15.00
CA ILE A 254 -29.40 -5.59 15.07
C ILE A 254 -29.82 -5.20 16.50
N SER A 255 -29.28 -5.89 17.50
CA SER A 255 -29.59 -5.62 18.91
C SER A 255 -28.80 -4.47 19.51
N GLY A 256 -27.77 -3.98 18.84
CA GLY A 256 -26.89 -2.92 19.32
C GLY A 256 -26.49 -1.95 18.22
N LYS A 257 -27.45 -1.45 17.45
CA LYS A 257 -27.18 -0.50 16.36
C LYS A 257 -26.47 0.75 16.86
N LYS A 258 -25.48 1.22 16.09
CA LYS A 258 -24.67 2.40 16.38
C LYS A 258 -24.54 3.29 15.16
N THR A 259 -24.32 4.59 15.41
CA THR A 259 -23.98 5.52 14.32
C THR A 259 -22.57 5.28 13.82
N ILE A 260 -22.27 5.74 12.61
CA ILE A 260 -20.91 5.64 12.06
C ILE A 260 -19.87 6.32 12.96
N SER A 261 -20.23 7.43 13.61
CA SER A 261 -19.33 8.13 14.52
C SER A 261 -18.95 7.29 15.73
N ASP A 262 -19.88 6.51 16.26
CA ASP A 262 -19.60 5.57 17.35
C ASP A 262 -18.77 4.38 16.87
N LEU A 263 -19.05 3.88 15.65
CA LEU A 263 -18.32 2.74 15.08
C LEU A 263 -16.85 3.06 14.77
N GLU A 264 -16.55 4.30 14.40
CA GLU A 264 -15.18 4.74 14.08
C GLU A 264 -14.41 5.32 15.27
N ALA A 265 -15.02 5.41 16.44
CA ALA A 265 -14.50 6.19 17.58
C ALA A 265 -13.08 5.78 18.00
N ASP A 266 -12.75 4.49 17.96
CA ASP A 266 -11.41 3.98 18.30
C ASP A 266 -10.35 4.20 17.20
N GLY A 267 -10.77 4.60 16.00
CA GLY A 267 -9.87 4.85 14.88
C GLY A 267 -9.13 3.61 14.36
N ALA A 268 -9.64 2.41 14.61
CA ALA A 268 -8.97 1.17 14.24
C ALA A 268 -8.82 0.98 12.72
N TYR A 269 -9.74 1.54 11.95
CA TYR A 269 -9.74 1.45 10.48
C TYR A 269 -9.69 2.84 9.85
N LYS A 270 -9.35 2.91 8.57
CA LYS A 270 -9.27 4.16 7.80
C LYS A 270 -10.53 4.45 7.00
N VAL A 271 -11.19 3.44 6.49
CA VAL A 271 -12.44 3.58 5.72
C VAL A 271 -13.54 2.84 6.45
N TYR A 272 -14.66 3.53 6.66
CA TYR A 272 -15.89 2.95 7.21
C TYR A 272 -17.02 3.24 6.25
N LEU A 273 -17.66 2.20 5.72
CA LEU A 273 -18.87 2.28 4.92
C LEU A 273 -20.01 1.65 5.71
N VAL A 274 -21.06 2.43 5.96
CA VAL A 274 -22.15 1.92 6.79
C VAL A 274 -22.92 0.80 6.10
N GLY A 275 -23.27 -0.17 6.90
CA GLY A 275 -24.10 -1.29 6.54
C GLY A 275 -25.61 -0.98 6.61
N VAL A 276 -26.39 -1.97 7.03
CA VAL A 276 -27.83 -1.96 6.96
C VAL A 276 -28.47 -1.47 8.25
N ASP A 277 -29.49 -0.61 8.18
CA ASP A 277 -30.25 -0.14 9.33
C ASP A 277 -31.59 -0.88 9.51
N SER A 278 -32.01 -1.68 8.54
CA SER A 278 -33.30 -2.35 8.53
C SER A 278 -33.49 -3.36 9.68
N SER A 279 -34.71 -3.90 9.79
CA SER A 279 -35.01 -5.00 10.71
C SER A 279 -34.57 -6.37 10.18
N ILE A 280 -34.02 -6.42 8.97
CA ILE A 280 -33.47 -7.65 8.38
C ILE A 280 -32.05 -7.82 8.90
N SER A 281 -31.81 -8.94 9.60
CA SER A 281 -30.47 -9.22 10.14
C SER A 281 -29.44 -9.33 9.00
N GLN A 282 -28.38 -8.55 9.12
CA GLN A 282 -27.23 -8.54 8.24
C GLN A 282 -26.24 -9.62 8.69
N PHE A 283 -25.68 -10.41 7.76
CA PHE A 283 -24.63 -11.36 8.13
C PHE A 283 -23.40 -10.62 8.64
N MET A 284 -22.85 -11.07 9.75
CA MET A 284 -21.63 -10.53 10.33
C MET A 284 -20.72 -11.65 10.82
N ALA A 285 -19.44 -11.59 10.43
CA ALA A 285 -18.42 -12.50 10.94
C ALA A 285 -17.13 -11.74 11.26
N SER A 286 -16.47 -12.13 12.34
CA SER A 286 -15.19 -11.57 12.78
C SER A 286 -14.34 -12.67 13.40
N ASP A 287 -13.02 -12.63 13.17
CA ASP A 287 -12.07 -13.63 13.66
C ASP A 287 -12.46 -15.09 13.35
N GLY A 288 -13.07 -15.31 12.19
CA GLY A 288 -13.51 -16.62 11.74
C GLY A 288 -14.81 -17.12 12.36
N ASN A 289 -15.47 -16.29 13.18
CA ASN A 289 -16.71 -16.66 13.87
C ASN A 289 -17.90 -15.84 13.38
N THR A 290 -19.06 -16.51 13.23
CA THR A 290 -20.32 -15.81 12.98
C THR A 290 -20.70 -15.00 14.19
N VAL A 291 -20.77 -13.68 14.06
CA VAL A 291 -21.23 -12.74 15.08
C VAL A 291 -22.74 -12.59 15.03
N GLN A 292 -23.30 -12.54 13.81
CA GLN A 292 -24.74 -12.47 13.60
C GLN A 292 -25.09 -13.23 12.33
N PRO A 293 -26.02 -14.21 12.37
CA PRO A 293 -26.57 -14.81 11.18
C PRO A 293 -27.50 -13.82 10.47
N ASP A 294 -27.59 -13.93 9.16
CA ASP A 294 -28.54 -13.18 8.37
C ASP A 294 -29.93 -13.83 8.39
N SER A 295 -30.96 -13.03 8.13
CA SER A 295 -32.34 -13.53 8.07
C SER A 295 -32.76 -14.00 6.68
N ARG A 296 -32.01 -13.67 5.65
CA ARG A 296 -32.26 -14.10 4.26
C ARG A 296 -31.00 -14.01 3.43
N ILE A 297 -30.98 -14.75 2.32
CA ILE A 297 -29.86 -14.66 1.38
C ILE A 297 -29.67 -13.22 0.87
N SER A 298 -28.44 -12.77 0.83
CA SER A 298 -28.07 -11.47 0.29
C SER A 298 -26.63 -11.51 -0.26
N GLY A 299 -26.15 -10.40 -0.79
CA GLY A 299 -24.74 -10.27 -1.13
C GLY A 299 -23.90 -10.15 0.16
N VAL A 300 -22.80 -10.87 0.21
CA VAL A 300 -21.83 -10.87 1.31
C VAL A 300 -20.44 -10.59 0.77
N ILE A 301 -19.73 -9.63 1.38
CA ILE A 301 -18.30 -9.46 1.17
C ILE A 301 -17.54 -10.12 2.31
N GLY A 302 -16.51 -10.89 1.99
CA GLY A 302 -15.66 -11.54 2.96
C GLY A 302 -14.19 -11.46 2.60
N GLN A 303 -13.35 -11.47 3.62
CA GLN A 303 -11.91 -11.67 3.50
C GLN A 303 -11.56 -12.99 4.16
N ASP A 304 -10.89 -13.87 3.40
CA ASP A 304 -10.45 -15.17 3.88
C ASP A 304 -9.17 -15.06 4.72
N GLU A 305 -8.79 -16.14 5.40
CA GLU A 305 -7.58 -16.17 6.25
C GLU A 305 -6.30 -15.87 5.46
N ASP A 306 -6.24 -16.20 4.19
CA ASP A 306 -5.10 -15.89 3.30
C ASP A 306 -5.06 -14.44 2.81
N GLY A 307 -6.04 -13.61 3.20
CA GLY A 307 -6.15 -12.21 2.80
C GLY A 307 -6.93 -11.97 1.50
N SER A 308 -7.33 -13.01 0.77
CA SER A 308 -8.12 -12.86 -0.45
C SER A 308 -9.55 -12.41 -0.16
N TYR A 309 -10.12 -11.65 -1.09
CA TYR A 309 -11.48 -11.13 -0.98
C TYR A 309 -12.45 -11.89 -1.88
N ARG A 310 -13.69 -11.96 -1.46
CA ARG A 310 -14.78 -12.53 -2.24
C ARG A 310 -16.07 -11.78 -1.97
N ILE A 311 -16.87 -11.59 -3.01
CA ILE A 311 -18.29 -11.24 -2.92
C ILE A 311 -19.09 -12.38 -3.51
N ALA A 312 -20.08 -12.87 -2.77
CA ALA A 312 -20.97 -13.93 -3.22
C ALA A 312 -22.35 -13.77 -2.58
N TYR A 313 -23.35 -14.42 -3.16
CA TYR A 313 -24.61 -14.65 -2.45
C TYR A 313 -24.35 -15.53 -1.24
N GLY A 314 -24.74 -15.07 -0.07
CA GLY A 314 -24.47 -15.76 1.18
C GLY A 314 -25.70 -15.88 2.08
N HIS A 315 -25.74 -16.95 2.85
CA HIS A 315 -26.74 -17.19 3.88
C HIS A 315 -26.18 -18.10 4.96
N ALA A 316 -26.48 -17.79 6.22
CA ALA A 316 -26.08 -18.63 7.33
C ALA A 316 -27.12 -19.72 7.59
N ILE A 317 -26.65 -20.95 7.72
CA ILE A 317 -27.44 -22.10 8.14
C ILE A 317 -26.73 -22.71 9.35
N ASP A 318 -27.43 -22.80 10.47
CA ASP A 318 -26.85 -23.23 11.76
C ASP A 318 -25.56 -22.45 12.11
N ASN A 319 -25.60 -21.13 11.97
CA ASN A 319 -24.50 -20.21 12.22
C ASN A 319 -23.24 -20.41 11.35
N LYS A 320 -23.37 -21.16 10.25
CA LYS A 320 -22.30 -21.34 9.26
C LYS A 320 -22.68 -20.69 7.95
N LEU A 321 -21.77 -19.91 7.39
CA LEU A 321 -22.01 -19.25 6.11
C LEU A 321 -21.84 -20.23 4.95
N TYR A 322 -22.81 -20.16 4.01
CA TYR A 322 -22.77 -20.85 2.74
C TYR A 322 -22.87 -19.85 1.60
N ALA A 323 -22.09 -20.05 0.56
CA ALA A 323 -22.21 -19.32 -0.69
C ALA A 323 -23.12 -20.09 -1.64
N PHE A 324 -24.00 -19.36 -2.34
CA PHE A 324 -25.00 -19.94 -3.24
C PHE A 324 -24.75 -19.50 -4.68
N PRO A 325 -25.05 -20.35 -5.68
CA PRO A 325 -24.90 -19.96 -7.07
C PRO A 325 -25.98 -18.96 -7.48
N PHE A 326 -25.58 -18.00 -8.33
CA PHE A 326 -26.53 -17.14 -9.02
C PHE A 326 -27.38 -17.96 -9.98
N ARG A 327 -28.69 -17.67 -10.04
CA ARG A 327 -29.61 -18.26 -10.99
C ARG A 327 -30.24 -17.20 -11.88
N ALA A 328 -29.98 -17.28 -13.17
CA ALA A 328 -30.68 -16.49 -14.16
C ALA A 328 -32.20 -16.77 -14.10
N SER A 329 -33.02 -15.88 -14.62
CA SER A 329 -34.49 -15.97 -14.64
C SER A 329 -35.18 -15.89 -13.26
N GLY A 330 -34.49 -15.54 -12.22
CA GLY A 330 -35.08 -15.16 -10.95
C GLY A 330 -35.66 -16.28 -10.08
N ALA A 331 -35.63 -17.51 -10.52
CA ALA A 331 -36.18 -18.63 -9.76
C ALA A 331 -35.13 -19.32 -8.90
N PHE A 332 -34.73 -18.67 -7.83
CA PHE A 332 -33.81 -19.25 -6.86
C PHE A 332 -34.60 -20.05 -5.83
N GLU A 333 -34.29 -21.33 -5.65
CA GLU A 333 -34.92 -22.16 -4.64
C GLU A 333 -34.47 -21.81 -3.23
N ALA A 334 -35.23 -22.20 -2.21
CA ALA A 334 -34.89 -21.98 -0.82
C ALA A 334 -33.44 -22.42 -0.51
N PRO A 335 -32.66 -21.61 0.19
CA PRO A 335 -31.27 -21.94 0.49
C PRO A 335 -31.19 -23.12 1.47
N THR A 336 -30.50 -24.16 1.04
CA THR A 336 -30.27 -25.38 1.84
C THR A 336 -28.78 -25.72 1.80
N VAL A 337 -28.32 -26.53 2.75
CA VAL A 337 -26.91 -26.95 2.81
C VAL A 337 -26.48 -27.63 1.50
N GLU A 338 -27.35 -28.43 0.91
CA GLU A 338 -27.06 -29.20 -0.31
C GLU A 338 -26.87 -28.30 -1.53
N LYS A 339 -27.48 -27.11 -1.54
CA LYS A 339 -27.42 -26.17 -2.66
C LYS A 339 -26.29 -25.14 -2.50
N GLY A 340 -25.77 -25.01 -1.31
CA GLY A 340 -24.68 -24.06 -1.00
C GLY A 340 -23.32 -24.72 -0.95
N THR A 341 -22.30 -23.90 -0.95
CA THR A 341 -20.91 -24.29 -0.71
C THR A 341 -20.46 -23.66 0.59
N PRO A 342 -19.90 -24.42 1.54
CA PRO A 342 -19.37 -23.84 2.77
C PRO A 342 -18.36 -22.71 2.48
N TRP A 343 -18.50 -21.60 3.19
CA TRP A 343 -17.60 -20.47 3.10
C TRP A 343 -17.29 -19.96 4.51
N ALA A 344 -16.01 -20.00 4.90
CA ALA A 344 -15.56 -19.64 6.23
C ALA A 344 -14.58 -18.46 6.18
N PRO A 345 -15.05 -17.25 5.85
CA PRO A 345 -14.17 -16.07 5.84
C PRO A 345 -13.73 -15.72 7.25
N LYS A 346 -12.53 -15.12 7.36
CA LYS A 346 -12.06 -14.54 8.62
C LYS A 346 -12.96 -13.40 9.06
N THR A 347 -13.34 -12.54 8.11
CA THR A 347 -14.22 -11.40 8.32
C THR A 347 -15.22 -11.33 7.18
N ALA A 348 -16.48 -11.08 7.50
CA ALA A 348 -17.52 -10.91 6.48
C ALA A 348 -18.61 -9.94 6.92
N VAL A 349 -19.17 -9.24 5.95
CA VAL A 349 -20.28 -8.30 6.14
C VAL A 349 -21.30 -8.53 5.02
N GLY A 350 -22.54 -8.82 5.39
CA GLY A 350 -23.65 -8.91 4.46
C GLY A 350 -24.25 -7.55 4.14
N GLY A 351 -24.62 -7.33 2.89
CA GLY A 351 -25.37 -6.16 2.44
C GLY A 351 -26.85 -6.45 2.22
N LEU A 352 -27.48 -5.63 1.38
CA LEU A 352 -28.86 -5.87 0.95
C LEU A 352 -28.88 -6.60 -0.40
N HIS A 353 -28.60 -5.90 -1.48
CA HIS A 353 -28.83 -6.42 -2.82
C HIS A 353 -27.52 -6.55 -3.59
N MET A 354 -27.33 -7.73 -4.18
CA MET A 354 -26.34 -7.86 -5.25
C MET A 354 -26.83 -7.02 -6.44
N ILE A 355 -25.97 -6.18 -7.00
CA ILE A 355 -26.31 -5.32 -8.14
C ILE A 355 -25.49 -5.63 -9.38
N LEU A 356 -24.35 -6.29 -9.19
CA LEU A 356 -23.43 -6.72 -10.24
C LEU A 356 -22.91 -8.11 -9.86
N TYR A 357 -22.95 -9.04 -10.80
CA TYR A 357 -22.52 -10.41 -10.57
C TYR A 357 -21.85 -11.00 -11.83
N GLU A 358 -20.65 -11.55 -11.68
CA GLU A 358 -19.85 -12.08 -12.78
C GLU A 358 -19.71 -11.10 -13.96
N GLY A 359 -19.54 -9.81 -13.65
CA GLY A 359 -19.41 -8.75 -14.64
C GLY A 359 -20.71 -8.29 -15.28
N ASN A 360 -21.84 -8.85 -14.90
CA ASN A 360 -23.15 -8.52 -15.47
C ASN A 360 -23.96 -7.64 -14.52
N VAL A 361 -24.47 -6.54 -15.03
CA VAL A 361 -25.46 -5.71 -14.31
C VAL A 361 -26.72 -6.55 -14.10
N LEU A 362 -27.19 -6.62 -12.85
CA LEU A 362 -28.38 -7.36 -12.52
C LEU A 362 -29.64 -6.59 -12.93
N THR A 363 -30.59 -7.33 -13.46
CA THR A 363 -31.90 -6.85 -13.91
C THR A 363 -32.99 -7.72 -13.31
N LYS A 364 -34.24 -7.34 -13.46
CA LYS A 364 -35.39 -8.15 -13.05
C LYS A 364 -35.34 -9.55 -13.61
N GLU A 365 -34.86 -9.69 -14.85
CA GLU A 365 -34.88 -10.98 -15.58
C GLU A 365 -33.75 -11.92 -15.08
N ASN A 366 -32.62 -11.39 -14.65
CA ASN A 366 -31.44 -12.20 -14.30
C ASN A 366 -31.08 -12.19 -12.80
N ALA A 367 -31.84 -11.49 -11.96
CA ALA A 367 -31.59 -11.42 -10.52
C ALA A 367 -32.21 -12.62 -9.78
N SER A 368 -31.64 -12.91 -8.59
CA SER A 368 -32.20 -13.93 -7.68
C SER A 368 -33.45 -13.42 -6.98
N THR A 369 -34.53 -14.22 -7.03
CA THR A 369 -35.77 -13.90 -6.32
C THR A 369 -35.66 -14.02 -4.81
N ASN A 370 -34.70 -14.78 -4.30
CA ASN A 370 -34.53 -14.97 -2.86
C ASN A 370 -34.00 -13.73 -2.12
N GLU A 371 -33.46 -12.77 -2.83
CA GLU A 371 -33.14 -11.47 -2.24
C GLU A 371 -34.40 -10.65 -1.96
N GLY A 372 -35.56 -11.04 -2.48
CA GLY A 372 -36.81 -10.28 -2.39
C GLY A 372 -36.73 -8.93 -3.10
N ALA A 373 -35.81 -8.79 -4.05
CA ALA A 373 -35.35 -7.49 -4.54
C ALA A 373 -35.51 -7.31 -6.06
N THR A 374 -36.11 -8.26 -6.76
CA THR A 374 -36.19 -8.20 -8.24
C THR A 374 -36.85 -6.92 -8.75
N ILE A 375 -37.79 -6.38 -8.00
CA ILE A 375 -38.46 -5.10 -8.34
C ILE A 375 -37.53 -3.90 -8.23
N TYR A 376 -36.50 -3.96 -7.41
CA TYR A 376 -35.56 -2.86 -7.21
C TYR A 376 -34.67 -2.63 -8.41
N TYR A 377 -34.43 -3.65 -9.23
CA TYR A 377 -33.62 -3.51 -10.43
C TYR A 377 -34.28 -2.69 -11.53
N GLU A 378 -35.60 -2.47 -11.41
CA GLU A 378 -36.37 -1.57 -12.25
C GLU A 378 -36.51 -0.17 -11.64
N ASP A 379 -36.05 0.01 -10.38
CA ASP A 379 -36.17 1.27 -9.66
C ASP A 379 -35.23 2.31 -10.25
N THR A 380 -35.82 3.33 -10.86
CA THR A 380 -35.10 4.48 -11.40
C THR A 380 -35.12 5.67 -10.43
N ASP A 381 -35.61 5.50 -9.20
CA ASP A 381 -35.58 6.53 -8.19
C ASP A 381 -34.15 6.83 -7.75
N TYR A 382 -33.86 8.12 -7.58
CA TYR A 382 -32.57 8.60 -7.16
C TYR A 382 -32.51 8.73 -5.65
N TYR A 383 -31.51 8.08 -5.06
CA TYR A 383 -31.21 8.17 -3.63
C TYR A 383 -29.70 8.23 -3.38
N ALA A 384 -29.30 8.77 -2.25
CA ALA A 384 -28.01 8.42 -1.69
C ALA A 384 -27.98 6.91 -1.53
N ARG A 385 -26.87 6.30 -1.95
CA ARG A 385 -26.67 4.85 -1.89
C ARG A 385 -25.25 4.54 -1.47
N SER A 386 -25.06 3.49 -0.71
CA SER A 386 -23.74 2.94 -0.38
C SER A 386 -23.59 1.55 -0.98
N ALA A 387 -22.42 1.29 -1.52
CA ALA A 387 -22.13 0.01 -2.18
C ALA A 387 -20.65 -0.35 -2.04
N VAL A 388 -20.36 -1.64 -2.11
CA VAL A 388 -19.01 -2.16 -2.23
C VAL A 388 -18.93 -3.12 -3.40
N GLY A 389 -17.84 -3.06 -4.14
CA GLY A 389 -17.57 -3.96 -5.25
C GLY A 389 -16.13 -4.42 -5.27
N ILE A 390 -15.87 -5.54 -5.94
CA ILE A 390 -14.53 -6.06 -6.13
C ILE A 390 -14.24 -6.36 -7.59
N THR A 391 -13.00 -6.14 -7.98
CA THR A 391 -12.49 -6.53 -9.30
C THR A 391 -11.98 -7.98 -9.27
N LYS A 392 -11.61 -8.49 -10.42
CA LYS A 392 -11.07 -9.85 -10.60
C LYS A 392 -9.87 -10.16 -9.68
N TYR A 393 -9.03 -9.18 -9.41
CA TYR A 393 -7.83 -9.32 -8.58
C TYR A 393 -7.93 -8.52 -7.28
N ASP A 394 -9.11 -8.55 -6.65
CA ASP A 394 -9.36 -8.09 -5.28
C ASP A 394 -9.10 -6.60 -5.02
N LYS A 395 -9.17 -5.76 -6.04
CA LYS A 395 -9.28 -4.32 -5.83
C LYS A 395 -10.71 -3.98 -5.42
N ILE A 396 -10.86 -3.23 -4.34
CA ILE A 396 -12.14 -2.96 -3.72
C ILE A 396 -12.54 -1.52 -3.99
N PHE A 397 -13.80 -1.31 -4.33
CA PHE A 397 -14.41 0.01 -4.46
C PHE A 397 -15.53 0.15 -3.43
N ALA A 398 -15.37 1.13 -2.54
CA ALA A 398 -16.40 1.52 -1.58
C ALA A 398 -17.01 2.85 -2.02
N PHE A 399 -18.26 2.83 -2.42
CA PHE A 399 -19.00 3.95 -3.03
C PHE A 399 -20.01 4.54 -2.07
N CYS A 400 -20.11 5.88 -2.05
CA CYS A 400 -21.17 6.60 -1.36
C CYS A 400 -21.63 7.79 -2.19
N GLY A 401 -22.91 7.80 -2.56
CA GLY A 401 -23.54 8.93 -3.28
C GLY A 401 -24.07 9.98 -2.34
N GLN A 402 -23.97 11.26 -2.74
CA GLN A 402 -24.44 12.40 -1.98
C GLN A 402 -25.88 12.72 -2.30
N GLN A 403 -26.67 13.09 -1.29
CA GLN A 403 -28.02 13.60 -1.46
C GLN A 403 -28.23 14.87 -0.63
N VAL A 404 -28.09 16.00 -1.30
CA VAL A 404 -28.35 17.36 -0.82
C VAL A 404 -28.93 18.16 -1.98
N ASP A 405 -29.31 19.43 -1.76
CA ASP A 405 -29.83 20.29 -2.84
C ASP A 405 -28.85 20.28 -4.04
N GLY A 406 -29.39 19.96 -5.23
CA GLY A 406 -28.60 19.86 -6.46
C GLY A 406 -27.82 18.54 -6.67
N SER A 407 -27.77 17.68 -5.67
CA SER A 407 -27.11 16.37 -5.74
C SER A 407 -28.10 15.33 -5.24
N ASN A 408 -28.68 14.53 -6.12
CA ASN A 408 -29.83 13.69 -5.80
C ASN A 408 -29.52 12.19 -5.72
N GLY A 409 -28.25 11.83 -5.70
CA GLY A 409 -27.84 10.41 -5.61
C GLY A 409 -27.92 9.69 -6.95
N VAL A 410 -28.10 8.40 -6.90
CA VAL A 410 -28.12 7.52 -8.08
C VAL A 410 -29.26 6.50 -7.99
N SER A 411 -29.71 6.01 -9.14
CA SER A 411 -30.59 4.86 -9.22
C SER A 411 -29.81 3.55 -9.08
N ILE A 412 -30.48 2.44 -8.86
CA ILE A 412 -29.82 1.12 -8.79
C ILE A 412 -29.16 0.76 -10.13
N PRO A 413 -29.82 0.92 -11.31
CA PRO A 413 -29.14 0.68 -12.59
C PRO A 413 -27.89 1.55 -12.80
N GLU A 414 -27.96 2.83 -12.40
CA GLU A 414 -26.81 3.72 -12.48
C GLU A 414 -25.66 3.26 -11.57
N LEU A 415 -25.98 2.89 -10.34
CA LEU A 415 -24.99 2.40 -9.39
C LEU A 415 -24.29 1.14 -9.90
N ALA A 416 -25.07 0.20 -10.40
CA ALA A 416 -24.53 -1.04 -10.99
C ALA A 416 -23.60 -0.75 -12.17
N GLN A 417 -23.99 0.18 -13.05
CA GLN A 417 -23.16 0.58 -14.19
C GLN A 417 -21.87 1.29 -13.73
N ILE A 418 -21.95 2.16 -12.72
CA ILE A 418 -20.77 2.83 -12.14
C ILE A 418 -19.77 1.79 -11.63
N MET A 419 -20.24 0.80 -10.86
CA MET A 419 -19.37 -0.25 -10.33
C MET A 419 -18.78 -1.12 -11.44
N LYS A 420 -19.55 -1.42 -12.48
CA LYS A 420 -19.04 -2.13 -13.65
C LYS A 420 -17.98 -1.33 -14.39
N ASP A 421 -18.18 -0.03 -14.57
CA ASP A 421 -17.22 0.85 -15.23
C ASP A 421 -15.88 0.93 -14.47
N PHE A 422 -15.90 0.78 -13.15
CA PHE A 422 -14.70 0.65 -12.34
C PHE A 422 -13.92 -0.66 -12.58
N GLY A 423 -14.53 -1.63 -13.25
CA GLY A 423 -13.97 -2.95 -13.47
C GLY A 423 -14.39 -3.99 -12.44
N CYS A 424 -15.36 -3.70 -11.59
CA CYS A 424 -15.89 -4.68 -10.64
C CYS A 424 -16.56 -5.83 -11.37
N GLU A 425 -16.43 -7.03 -10.83
CA GLU A 425 -17.16 -8.22 -11.27
C GLU A 425 -18.38 -8.49 -10.40
N GLU A 426 -18.29 -8.22 -9.10
CA GLU A 426 -19.40 -8.28 -8.17
C GLU A 426 -19.51 -6.97 -7.40
N ALA A 427 -20.75 -6.57 -7.08
CA ALA A 427 -21.02 -5.43 -6.23
C ALA A 427 -22.32 -5.60 -5.45
N ILE A 428 -22.34 -5.08 -4.24
CA ILE A 428 -23.44 -5.14 -3.30
C ILE A 428 -23.87 -3.72 -2.95
N GLN A 429 -25.18 -3.43 -2.99
CA GLN A 429 -25.73 -2.26 -2.32
C GLN A 429 -25.95 -2.56 -0.85
N PHE A 430 -25.46 -1.70 0.03
CA PHE A 430 -25.70 -1.81 1.47
C PHE A 430 -26.98 -1.10 1.89
N GLU A 431 -27.13 0.18 1.53
CA GLU A 431 -28.25 0.98 1.98
C GLU A 431 -28.60 2.09 0.98
N ALA A 432 -29.77 2.68 1.15
CA ALA A 432 -30.27 3.79 0.35
C ALA A 432 -30.98 4.83 1.22
N SER A 433 -31.26 6.00 0.66
CA SER A 433 -31.99 7.11 1.24
C SER A 433 -31.26 7.81 2.40
N GLY A 434 -31.69 7.72 3.63
CA GLY A 434 -31.15 8.49 4.76
C GLY A 434 -29.98 7.85 5.51
N THR A 435 -29.61 6.61 5.18
CA THR A 435 -28.58 5.84 5.90
C THR A 435 -27.20 5.91 5.27
N PRO A 436 -27.05 5.94 3.92
CA PRO A 436 -25.73 5.85 3.30
C PRO A 436 -24.77 6.90 3.82
N ASN A 437 -23.62 6.45 4.27
CA ASN A 437 -22.50 7.30 4.67
C ASN A 437 -21.19 6.55 4.56
N MET A 438 -20.12 7.30 4.37
CA MET A 438 -18.76 6.80 4.36
C MET A 438 -17.86 7.80 5.07
N HIS A 439 -17.10 7.34 6.05
CA HIS A 439 -16.06 8.13 6.68
C HIS A 439 -14.69 7.58 6.33
N ILE A 440 -13.79 8.47 5.98
CA ILE A 440 -12.41 8.16 5.66
C ILE A 440 -11.52 8.98 6.58
N ASN A 441 -10.70 8.28 7.37
CA ASN A 441 -9.86 8.89 8.39
C ASN A 441 -10.65 9.84 9.32
N LYS A 442 -11.84 9.41 9.73
CA LYS A 442 -12.82 10.15 10.54
C LYS A 442 -13.39 11.41 9.87
N ILE A 443 -13.27 11.51 8.56
CA ILE A 443 -13.83 12.62 7.78
C ILE A 443 -15.01 12.10 6.97
N GLU A 444 -16.17 12.76 7.14
CA GLU A 444 -17.35 12.46 6.33
C GLU A 444 -17.10 12.78 4.86
N THR A 445 -17.46 11.85 3.97
CA THR A 445 -17.31 12.04 2.51
C THR A 445 -18.52 12.71 1.89
N ALA A 446 -19.56 11.93 1.64
CA ALA A 446 -20.79 12.42 1.01
C ALA A 446 -21.78 12.95 2.05
N LYS A 447 -22.44 14.07 1.73
CA LYS A 447 -23.47 14.65 2.60
C LYS A 447 -24.84 14.08 2.26
N ASN A 448 -25.64 13.87 3.31
CA ASN A 448 -27.02 13.42 3.16
C ASN A 448 -27.95 14.30 3.99
N SER A 449 -28.67 15.20 3.32
CA SER A 449 -29.55 16.19 3.97
C SER A 449 -30.93 15.64 4.32
N LYS A 450 -31.31 14.44 3.88
CA LYS A 450 -32.61 13.85 4.21
C LYS A 450 -32.75 13.53 5.70
N LEU A 451 -31.63 13.21 6.34
CA LEU A 451 -31.57 12.98 7.76
C LEU A 451 -30.36 13.72 8.35
N PRO A 452 -30.59 14.84 9.04
CA PRO A 452 -29.49 15.59 9.65
C PRO A 452 -28.75 14.79 10.74
N ASN A 453 -29.40 13.78 11.32
CA ASN A 453 -28.78 12.83 12.23
C ASN A 453 -28.71 11.47 11.51
N LEU A 454 -27.51 10.99 11.32
CA LEU A 454 -27.28 9.68 10.73
C LEU A 454 -27.97 8.58 11.53
N LYS A 455 -28.62 7.65 10.84
CA LYS A 455 -29.24 6.49 11.49
C LYS A 455 -28.19 5.56 12.08
N ALA A 456 -28.56 4.93 13.19
CA ALA A 456 -27.80 3.82 13.72
C ALA A 456 -27.95 2.60 12.83
N VAL A 457 -26.86 1.88 12.60
CA VAL A 457 -26.75 0.71 11.72
C VAL A 457 -26.26 -0.51 12.48
N GLN A 458 -26.46 -1.69 11.90
CA GLN A 458 -26.03 -2.94 12.50
C GLN A 458 -24.51 -3.07 12.52
N CYS A 459 -23.83 -2.66 11.47
CA CYS A 459 -22.38 -2.62 11.40
C CYS A 459 -21.91 -1.72 10.23
N ALA A 460 -20.61 -1.51 10.17
CA ALA A 460 -19.92 -1.00 8.99
C ALA A 460 -18.95 -2.05 8.46
N VAL A 461 -18.76 -2.08 7.14
CA VAL A 461 -17.57 -2.67 6.55
C VAL A 461 -16.45 -1.65 6.60
N ALA A 462 -15.29 -2.08 7.08
CA ALA A 462 -14.17 -1.17 7.30
C ALA A 462 -12.88 -1.74 6.72
N PHE A 463 -11.92 -0.84 6.42
CA PHE A 463 -10.64 -1.20 5.81
C PHE A 463 -9.49 -0.42 6.44
N LYS A 464 -8.37 -1.10 6.65
CA LYS A 464 -7.12 -0.49 7.12
C LYS A 464 -5.91 -1.00 6.36
#